data_67485effa7718d5266e85255a0121bf2
#
_entry.id   67485effa7718d5266e85255a0121bf2
#
_cell.length_a   1.000
_cell.length_b   1.000
_cell.length_c   1.000
_cell.angle_alpha   90.00
_cell.angle_beta   90.00
_cell.angle_gamma   90.00
#
_symmetry.space_group_name_H-M   'P 1'
#
loop_
_entity.id
_entity.type
_entity.pdbx_description
1 polymer ?
#
loop_
_entity_poly.entity_id
_entity_poly.type
_entity_poly.pdbx_seq_one_letter_code
_entity_poly.pdbx_strand_id
1 'polypeptide(L)'
;MTTTYQQALIQANPNLSRFSPLSRIICYDDFDRGLHGWTALIGNYEDTLDSILPGFRDLRPPMLSNLTVWDTGTDGSFNGNYALKLATRPKTGSIGVAVKRLTFQEVGPLRLETYFTFKPEASELRLSETDVRAAGVLLDLQDSDAKANDPGRVMPHLRYLNAFNGQAMARWQYKKDRVPMRDIGGSGKTRSHFHLSSEGWLDVPGAGQRLCYNEIATKQNWHYLRLDFDLKTMSFLGFRCNDRVFDVSAIEPMRMPAMANLWCMLNLAFWVETDLDKRGFLYLDSVLLSGDW
;
A
#
# COMPACT_ATOMS: atom_id res chain seq x y z
N MET A 1 3.77 -7.61 -32.72
CA MET A 1 4.55 -6.71 -31.85
C MET A 1 5.92 -7.35 -31.66
N THR A 2 6.98 -6.68 -32.08
CA THR A 2 8.34 -7.19 -31.93
C THR A 2 8.74 -6.95 -30.47
N THR A 3 8.91 -8.00 -29.70
CA THR A 3 9.42 -7.92 -28.32
C THR A 3 10.84 -7.36 -28.38
N THR A 4 11.13 -6.30 -27.64
CA THR A 4 12.49 -5.78 -27.54
C THR A 4 13.37 -6.81 -26.80
N TYR A 5 14.68 -6.79 -27.06
CA TYR A 5 15.63 -7.68 -26.37
C TYR A 5 15.52 -7.58 -24.84
N GLN A 6 15.33 -6.37 -24.33
CA GLN A 6 15.14 -6.11 -22.91
C GLN A 6 13.85 -6.76 -22.35
N GLN A 7 12.74 -6.67 -23.10
CA GLN A 7 11.49 -7.36 -22.72
C GLN A 7 11.66 -8.88 -22.72
N ALA A 8 12.40 -9.42 -23.68
CA ALA A 8 12.70 -10.84 -23.73
C ALA A 8 13.55 -11.28 -22.51
N LEU A 9 14.54 -10.49 -22.10
CA LEU A 9 15.34 -10.77 -20.90
C LEU A 9 14.51 -10.74 -19.61
N ILE A 10 13.62 -9.75 -19.47
CA ILE A 10 12.71 -9.67 -18.33
C ILE A 10 11.78 -10.90 -18.28
N GLN A 11 11.20 -11.27 -19.43
CA GLN A 11 10.33 -12.44 -19.54
C GLN A 11 11.06 -13.76 -19.30
N ALA A 12 12.34 -13.84 -19.63
CA ALA A 12 13.18 -15.00 -19.37
C ALA A 12 13.58 -15.15 -17.89
N ASN A 13 13.40 -14.12 -17.08
CA ASN A 13 13.66 -14.19 -15.65
C ASN A 13 12.46 -14.85 -14.92
N PRO A 14 12.62 -16.04 -14.30
CA PRO A 14 11.51 -16.73 -13.63
C PRO A 14 10.80 -15.88 -12.59
N ASN A 15 11.53 -15.03 -11.87
CA ASN A 15 10.98 -14.17 -10.81
C ASN A 15 10.13 -13.04 -11.37
N LEU A 16 10.35 -12.63 -12.61
CA LEU A 16 9.64 -11.54 -13.27
C LEU A 16 8.58 -12.03 -14.28
N SER A 17 8.60 -13.32 -14.64
CA SER A 17 7.73 -13.88 -15.68
C SER A 17 6.22 -13.75 -15.40
N ARG A 18 5.84 -13.61 -14.13
CA ARG A 18 4.45 -13.42 -13.67
C ARG A 18 3.98 -11.96 -13.69
N PHE A 19 4.89 -11.03 -13.99
CA PHE A 19 4.61 -9.60 -14.08
C PHE A 19 4.59 -9.13 -15.54
N SER A 20 4.10 -7.93 -15.76
CA SER A 20 4.09 -7.25 -17.06
C SER A 20 4.76 -5.88 -16.94
N PRO A 21 6.06 -5.82 -16.55
CA PRO A 21 6.73 -4.55 -16.30
C PRO A 21 6.76 -3.66 -17.54
N LEU A 22 6.86 -2.37 -17.30
CA LEU A 22 7.23 -1.40 -18.31
C LEU A 22 8.73 -1.57 -18.69
N SER A 23 9.21 -0.77 -19.63
CA SER A 23 10.54 -0.97 -20.24
C SER A 23 11.70 -0.92 -19.25
N ARG A 24 11.57 -0.19 -18.15
CA ARG A 24 12.61 0.00 -17.14
C ARG A 24 12.14 -0.42 -15.76
N ILE A 25 12.85 -1.35 -15.12
CA ILE A 25 12.65 -1.70 -13.73
C ILE A 25 13.32 -0.66 -12.83
N ILE A 26 12.54 -0.02 -11.95
CA ILE A 26 13.01 0.95 -10.97
C ILE A 26 13.37 0.24 -9.68
N CYS A 27 12.50 -0.70 -9.24
CA CYS A 27 12.68 -1.45 -8.01
C CYS A 27 12.01 -2.82 -8.14
N TYR A 28 12.70 -3.85 -7.68
CA TYR A 28 12.15 -5.19 -7.51
C TYR A 28 12.61 -5.77 -6.18
N ASP A 29 11.67 -6.18 -5.35
CA ASP A 29 11.92 -6.80 -4.05
C ASP A 29 11.10 -8.09 -3.95
N ASP A 30 11.80 -9.23 -3.87
CA ASP A 30 11.23 -10.55 -3.60
C ASP A 30 11.30 -10.94 -2.12
N PHE A 31 11.96 -10.14 -1.31
CA PHE A 31 12.18 -10.30 0.13
C PHE A 31 13.01 -11.52 0.56
N ASP A 32 13.42 -12.37 -0.35
CA ASP A 32 14.22 -13.56 -0.04
C ASP A 32 15.61 -13.25 0.54
N ARG A 33 16.10 -12.02 0.30
CA ARG A 33 17.41 -11.56 0.77
C ARG A 33 17.36 -10.46 1.82
N GLY A 34 16.17 -10.14 2.33
CA GLY A 34 15.97 -9.12 3.36
C GLY A 34 14.95 -8.06 3.03
N LEU A 35 14.87 -7.03 3.85
CA LEU A 35 13.88 -5.94 3.73
C LEU A 35 14.23 -4.87 2.71
N HIS A 36 15.42 -4.85 2.17
CA HIS A 36 15.87 -3.98 1.06
C HIS A 36 15.45 -2.50 1.19
N GLY A 37 15.51 -1.95 2.40
CA GLY A 37 15.19 -0.55 2.65
C GLY A 37 13.72 -0.25 2.90
N TRP A 38 12.86 -1.27 3.04
CA TRP A 38 11.52 -1.08 3.57
C TRP A 38 11.59 -0.77 5.07
N THR A 39 10.96 0.31 5.47
CA THR A 39 10.99 0.80 6.86
C THR A 39 9.58 1.09 7.36
N ALA A 40 9.44 1.26 8.67
CA ALA A 40 8.22 1.82 9.26
C ALA A 40 8.00 3.25 8.77
N LEU A 41 6.77 3.74 8.89
CA LEU A 41 6.46 5.13 8.58
C LEU A 41 7.28 6.06 9.47
N ILE A 42 8.25 6.75 8.86
CA ILE A 42 9.07 7.78 9.48
C ILE A 42 8.84 9.05 8.67
N GLY A 43 8.26 10.07 9.28
CA GLY A 43 7.99 11.35 8.63
C GLY A 43 8.68 12.51 9.33
N ASN A 44 8.88 13.59 8.61
CA ASN A 44 9.25 14.89 9.19
C ASN A 44 7.99 15.54 9.74
N TYR A 45 7.50 15.03 10.86
CA TYR A 45 6.35 15.59 11.54
C TYR A 45 6.83 16.59 12.61
N GLU A 46 6.11 17.68 12.79
CA GLU A 46 6.38 18.66 13.84
C GLU A 46 6.28 18.05 15.24
N ASP A 47 5.47 16.99 15.36
CA ASP A 47 5.30 16.21 16.58
C ASP A 47 5.67 14.74 16.33
N THR A 48 5.90 13.99 17.38
CA THR A 48 6.09 12.54 17.29
C THR A 48 4.81 11.88 16.79
N LEU A 49 4.93 10.75 16.08
CA LEU A 49 3.76 9.97 15.67
C LEU A 49 2.88 9.56 16.84
N ASP A 50 3.45 9.39 18.03
CA ASP A 50 2.74 9.10 19.26
C ASP A 50 1.78 10.22 19.67
N SER A 51 2.14 11.49 19.42
CA SER A 51 1.30 12.63 19.73
C SER A 51 0.26 12.90 18.65
N ILE A 52 0.52 12.48 17.41
CA ILE A 52 -0.37 12.68 16.25
C ILE A 52 -1.46 11.61 16.24
N LEU A 53 -1.07 10.37 16.42
CA LEU A 53 -1.94 9.19 16.46
C LEU A 53 -1.50 8.25 17.57
N PRO A 54 -2.20 8.19 18.69
CA PRO A 54 -1.92 7.21 19.73
C PRO A 54 -1.93 5.76 19.23
N GLY A 55 -2.64 5.50 18.12
CA GLY A 55 -2.64 4.20 17.43
C GLY A 55 -1.33 3.86 16.73
N PHE A 56 -0.45 4.85 16.46
CA PHE A 56 0.89 4.62 15.92
C PHE A 56 1.97 4.43 16.99
N ARG A 57 1.62 4.65 18.25
CA ARG A 57 2.50 4.30 19.37
C ARG A 57 2.85 2.82 19.25
N ASP A 58 4.13 2.47 19.30
CA ASP A 58 4.63 1.11 19.07
C ASP A 58 4.38 0.56 17.65
N LEU A 59 4.52 1.40 16.63
CA LEU A 59 4.63 0.91 15.25
C LEU A 59 5.70 -0.17 15.21
N ARG A 60 5.28 -1.37 14.86
CA ARG A 60 6.23 -2.43 14.59
C ARG A 60 6.85 -2.17 13.22
N PRO A 61 8.18 -2.24 13.09
CA PRO A 61 8.79 -2.18 11.78
C PRO A 61 8.28 -3.33 10.90
N PRO A 62 8.26 -3.15 9.58
CA PRO A 62 8.03 -4.25 8.67
C PRO A 62 9.07 -5.35 8.93
N MET A 63 8.68 -6.59 8.80
CA MET A 63 9.52 -7.74 9.05
C MET A 63 9.38 -8.75 7.90
N LEU A 64 10.32 -9.67 7.83
CA LEU A 64 10.15 -10.84 6.97
C LEU A 64 9.16 -11.81 7.60
N SER A 65 8.31 -12.42 6.77
CA SER A 65 7.50 -13.54 7.20
C SER A 65 8.41 -14.73 7.56
N ASN A 66 8.01 -15.50 8.53
CA ASN A 66 8.70 -16.75 8.88
C ASN A 66 7.69 -17.79 9.36
N LEU A 67 8.02 -19.04 9.16
CA LEU A 67 7.25 -20.15 9.69
C LEU A 67 7.61 -20.35 11.16
N THR A 68 6.98 -19.60 12.05
CA THR A 68 7.10 -19.85 13.48
C THR A 68 5.80 -20.34 14.06
N VAL A 69 5.88 -21.29 14.98
CA VAL A 69 4.71 -21.85 15.70
C VAL A 69 3.88 -20.77 16.40
N TRP A 70 4.53 -19.67 16.77
CA TRP A 70 3.91 -18.55 17.47
C TRP A 70 3.33 -17.49 16.55
N ASP A 71 3.75 -17.48 15.30
CA ASP A 71 3.24 -16.56 14.30
C ASP A 71 2.22 -17.27 13.42
N THR A 72 1.06 -17.47 13.96
CA THR A 72 -0.06 -18.16 13.33
C THR A 72 -0.56 -17.49 12.04
N GLY A 73 0.16 -16.50 11.58
CA GLY A 73 -0.12 -15.78 10.37
C GLY A 73 0.94 -15.91 9.28
N THR A 74 1.98 -16.71 9.47
CA THR A 74 3.12 -16.76 8.54
C THR A 74 3.29 -18.11 7.92
N ASP A 75 2.62 -18.36 6.83
CA ASP A 75 2.82 -19.61 6.10
C ASP A 75 3.79 -19.45 4.93
N GLY A 76 4.67 -18.47 5.03
CA GLY A 76 5.67 -18.22 4.02
C GLY A 76 5.23 -17.21 2.96
N SER A 77 5.86 -17.27 1.81
CA SER A 77 5.69 -16.40 0.66
C SER A 77 4.77 -17.02 -0.39
N PHE A 78 4.38 -16.23 -1.36
CA PHE A 78 3.78 -16.72 -2.59
C PHE A 78 4.81 -17.44 -3.47
N ASN A 79 6.05 -16.92 -3.46
CA ASN A 79 7.18 -17.51 -4.15
C ASN A 79 8.46 -17.24 -3.35
N GLY A 80 9.40 -18.16 -3.35
CA GLY A 80 10.63 -18.03 -2.56
C GLY A 80 10.44 -18.41 -1.09
N ASN A 81 11.22 -17.80 -0.19
CA ASN A 81 11.28 -18.16 1.23
C ASN A 81 10.53 -17.19 2.14
N TYR A 82 10.46 -15.91 1.77
CA TYR A 82 9.94 -14.86 2.62
C TYR A 82 9.03 -13.90 1.85
N ALA A 83 8.09 -13.33 2.56
CA ALA A 83 7.29 -12.19 2.16
C ALA A 83 7.52 -11.03 3.13
N LEU A 84 7.25 -9.80 2.72
CA LEU A 84 7.19 -8.65 3.63
C LEU A 84 5.92 -8.76 4.46
N LYS A 85 6.05 -8.70 5.78
CA LYS A 85 4.95 -8.73 6.74
C LYS A 85 4.79 -7.41 7.45
N LEU A 86 3.58 -6.85 7.40
CA LEU A 86 3.15 -5.73 8.20
C LEU A 86 2.17 -6.23 9.26
N ALA A 87 2.30 -5.73 10.49
CA ALA A 87 1.41 -6.08 11.59
C ALA A 87 0.85 -4.83 12.27
N THR A 88 -0.44 -4.85 12.59
CA THR A 88 -1.06 -3.83 13.43
C THR A 88 -0.86 -4.17 14.92
N ARG A 89 -1.21 -3.23 15.79
CA ARG A 89 -1.50 -3.54 17.19
C ARG A 89 -2.86 -4.22 17.31
N PRO A 90 -3.10 -5.00 18.39
CA PRO A 90 -4.41 -5.60 18.63
C PRO A 90 -5.39 -4.56 19.22
N LYS A 91 -5.67 -3.51 18.48
CA LYS A 91 -6.59 -2.43 18.87
C LYS A 91 -7.28 -1.86 17.65
N THR A 92 -8.59 -1.78 17.69
CA THR A 92 -9.45 -1.22 16.63
C THR A 92 -8.88 0.08 16.05
N GLY A 93 -8.81 0.18 14.73
CA GLY A 93 -8.29 1.33 13.99
C GLY A 93 -6.76 1.45 14.01
N SER A 94 -6.02 0.47 14.57
CA SER A 94 -4.57 0.47 14.48
C SER A 94 -4.10 0.14 13.07
N ILE A 95 -3.02 0.81 12.64
CA ILE A 95 -2.46 0.71 11.31
C ILE A 95 -1.01 0.19 11.40
N GLY A 96 -0.66 -0.75 10.52
CA GLY A 96 0.72 -1.14 10.22
C GLY A 96 1.12 -0.61 8.86
N VAL A 97 2.32 0.00 8.74
CA VAL A 97 2.79 0.64 7.51
C VAL A 97 4.22 0.23 7.18
N ALA A 98 4.48 -0.03 5.91
CA ALA A 98 5.83 -0.11 5.36
C ALA A 98 6.01 0.91 4.25
N VAL A 99 7.15 1.60 4.27
CA VAL A 99 7.49 2.63 3.28
C VAL A 99 8.83 2.28 2.63
N LYS A 100 8.87 2.38 1.31
CA LYS A 100 10.11 2.39 0.54
C LYS A 100 10.30 3.76 -0.09
N ARG A 101 11.45 4.37 0.19
CA ARG A 101 11.81 5.69 -0.34
C ARG A 101 12.63 5.52 -1.60
N LEU A 102 12.15 6.09 -2.68
CA LEU A 102 12.75 6.06 -3.99
C LEU A 102 12.81 7.48 -4.55
N THR A 103 13.49 7.61 -5.68
CA THR A 103 13.52 8.82 -6.49
C THR A 103 13.29 8.47 -7.95
N PHE A 104 12.84 9.42 -8.74
CA PHE A 104 12.78 9.31 -10.19
C PHE A 104 13.59 10.46 -10.82
N GLN A 105 14.11 10.23 -12.00
CA GLN A 105 14.90 11.23 -12.73
C GLN A 105 14.16 11.76 -13.95
N GLU A 106 13.25 10.98 -14.49
CA GLU A 106 12.45 11.30 -15.66
C GLU A 106 10.97 11.02 -15.37
N VAL A 107 10.08 11.63 -16.12
CA VAL A 107 8.64 11.52 -15.92
C VAL A 107 7.99 10.78 -17.09
N GLY A 108 7.08 9.88 -16.76
CA GLY A 108 6.36 9.07 -17.74
C GLY A 108 5.44 8.08 -17.03
N PRO A 109 4.92 7.08 -17.74
CA PRO A 109 4.13 6.02 -17.16
C PRO A 109 4.92 5.24 -16.11
N LEU A 110 4.29 5.03 -14.96
CA LEU A 110 4.76 4.25 -13.83
C LEU A 110 3.82 3.06 -13.61
N ARG A 111 4.36 1.89 -13.33
CA ARG A 111 3.59 0.68 -13.00
C ARG A 111 4.10 0.04 -11.73
N LEU A 112 3.18 -0.14 -10.79
CA LEU A 112 3.37 -0.93 -9.59
C LEU A 112 2.63 -2.26 -9.76
N GLU A 113 3.32 -3.35 -9.49
CA GLU A 113 2.75 -4.71 -9.46
C GLU A 113 3.19 -5.42 -8.19
N THR A 114 2.28 -6.14 -7.56
CA THR A 114 2.59 -6.93 -6.36
C THR A 114 1.58 -8.05 -6.15
N TYR A 115 1.99 -9.07 -5.40
CA TYR A 115 1.08 -10.02 -4.80
C TYR A 115 0.90 -9.68 -3.33
N PHE A 116 -0.33 -9.73 -2.86
CA PHE A 116 -0.65 -9.44 -1.47
C PHE A 116 -1.67 -10.42 -0.90
N THR A 117 -1.63 -10.60 0.41
CA THR A 117 -2.67 -11.26 1.19
C THR A 117 -2.79 -10.59 2.55
N PHE A 118 -3.96 -10.65 3.14
CA PHE A 118 -4.19 -10.10 4.48
C PHE A 118 -5.01 -11.07 5.32
N LYS A 119 -4.76 -11.08 6.62
CA LYS A 119 -5.50 -11.91 7.57
C LYS A 119 -5.39 -11.36 9.00
N PRO A 120 -6.35 -11.68 9.88
CA PRO A 120 -6.21 -11.37 11.30
C PRO A 120 -5.25 -12.34 11.98
N GLU A 121 -4.84 -11.98 13.21
CA GLU A 121 -4.14 -12.88 14.11
C GLU A 121 -5.04 -14.08 14.44
N ALA A 122 -4.50 -15.27 14.26
CA ALA A 122 -5.21 -16.49 14.61
C ALA A 122 -5.13 -16.71 16.12
N SER A 123 -6.22 -16.45 16.81
CA SER A 123 -6.42 -16.87 18.20
C SER A 123 -7.23 -18.16 18.32
N GLU A 124 -7.83 -18.61 17.20
CA GLU A 124 -8.73 -19.75 17.12
C GLU A 124 -8.50 -20.51 15.81
N LEU A 125 -9.06 -21.71 15.69
CA LEU A 125 -8.98 -22.50 14.46
C LEU A 125 -9.65 -21.83 13.25
N ARG A 126 -10.57 -20.91 13.49
CA ARG A 126 -11.30 -20.18 12.46
C ARG A 126 -11.02 -18.70 12.58
N LEU A 127 -10.68 -18.06 11.45
CA LEU A 127 -10.47 -16.61 11.36
C LEU A 127 -11.77 -15.94 10.94
N SER A 128 -12.06 -14.77 11.51
CA SER A 128 -13.15 -13.93 11.04
C SER A 128 -12.75 -13.16 9.79
N GLU A 129 -13.61 -13.17 8.78
CA GLU A 129 -13.39 -12.42 7.54
C GLU A 129 -13.50 -10.89 7.71
N THR A 130 -13.99 -10.43 8.85
CA THR A 130 -14.25 -9.00 9.12
C THR A 130 -13.29 -8.36 10.13
N ASP A 131 -12.31 -9.09 10.64
CA ASP A 131 -11.39 -8.55 11.65
C ASP A 131 -10.37 -7.56 11.06
N VAL A 132 -10.00 -7.71 9.79
CA VAL A 132 -9.16 -6.74 9.07
C VAL A 132 -10.05 -5.72 8.37
N ARG A 133 -9.87 -4.43 8.68
CA ARG A 133 -10.64 -3.35 8.07
C ARG A 133 -10.25 -3.09 6.63
N ALA A 134 -8.98 -2.82 6.40
CA ALA A 134 -8.51 -2.45 5.09
C ALA A 134 -7.04 -2.81 4.87
N ALA A 135 -6.69 -2.99 3.61
CA ALA A 135 -5.31 -3.00 3.12
C ALA A 135 -5.19 -1.97 1.99
N GLY A 136 -4.10 -1.22 1.97
CA GLY A 136 -3.96 -0.12 1.02
C GLY A 136 -2.55 0.08 0.49
N VAL A 137 -2.48 0.85 -0.58
CA VAL A 137 -1.26 1.30 -1.23
C VAL A 137 -1.31 2.81 -1.46
N LEU A 138 -0.18 3.47 -1.23
CA LEU A 138 0.00 4.89 -1.40
C LEU A 138 1.29 5.15 -2.16
N LEU A 139 1.23 5.99 -3.18
CA LEU A 139 2.39 6.66 -3.74
C LEU A 139 2.42 8.10 -3.23
N ASP A 140 3.60 8.59 -2.85
CA ASP A 140 3.81 9.99 -2.46
C ASP A 140 4.83 10.59 -3.44
N LEU A 141 4.33 11.43 -4.33
CA LEU A 141 5.01 11.87 -5.54
C LEU A 141 5.17 13.38 -5.54
N GLN A 142 6.38 13.86 -5.83
CA GLN A 142 6.65 15.27 -6.08
C GLN A 142 7.76 15.39 -7.14
N ASP A 143 7.45 16.02 -8.27
CA ASP A 143 8.32 16.13 -9.43
C ASP A 143 9.15 17.43 -9.44
N SER A 144 8.69 18.47 -8.75
CA SER A 144 9.29 19.80 -8.75
C SER A 144 9.33 20.40 -7.36
N ASP A 145 10.22 21.35 -7.16
CA ASP A 145 10.26 22.13 -5.93
C ASP A 145 8.98 22.95 -5.75
N ALA A 146 8.67 23.27 -4.49
CA ALA A 146 7.50 24.05 -4.14
C ALA A 146 7.50 25.39 -4.87
N LYS A 147 6.49 25.60 -5.74
CA LYS A 147 6.20 26.90 -6.34
C LYS A 147 4.99 27.50 -5.64
N ALA A 148 4.98 28.82 -5.51
CA ALA A 148 3.82 29.52 -4.96
C ALA A 148 2.57 29.13 -5.77
N ASN A 149 1.55 28.58 -5.11
CA ASN A 149 0.26 28.14 -5.66
C ASN A 149 0.24 26.85 -6.52
N ASP A 150 1.34 26.11 -6.62
CA ASP A 150 1.34 24.84 -7.30
C ASP A 150 1.26 23.71 -6.26
N PRO A 151 0.21 22.83 -6.31
CA PRO A 151 0.14 21.67 -5.42
C PRO A 151 1.13 20.56 -5.79
N GLY A 152 2.18 20.78 -6.53
CA GLY A 152 3.21 19.87 -7.07
C GLY A 152 3.45 18.51 -6.45
N ARG A 153 2.76 18.19 -5.34
CA ARG A 153 2.79 16.90 -4.65
C ARG A 153 1.45 16.21 -4.77
N VAL A 154 1.49 14.96 -5.19
CA VAL A 154 0.31 14.13 -5.43
C VAL A 154 0.44 12.81 -4.69
N MET A 155 -0.67 12.38 -4.09
CA MET A 155 -0.73 11.09 -3.37
C MET A 155 -1.81 10.20 -3.97
N PRO A 156 -1.52 9.41 -5.03
CA PRO A 156 -2.37 8.30 -5.42
C PRO A 156 -2.52 7.32 -4.26
N HIS A 157 -3.72 7.19 -3.73
CA HIS A 157 -3.99 6.41 -2.53
C HIS A 157 -5.22 5.54 -2.74
N LEU A 158 -5.01 4.23 -2.78
CA LEU A 158 -6.06 3.22 -2.95
C LEU A 158 -6.11 2.30 -1.73
N ARG A 159 -7.31 1.82 -1.39
CA ARG A 159 -7.50 0.77 -0.41
C ARG A 159 -8.56 -0.23 -0.83
N TYR A 160 -8.38 -1.46 -0.43
CA TYR A 160 -9.45 -2.43 -0.33
C TYR A 160 -10.09 -2.32 1.05
N LEU A 161 -11.31 -1.83 1.11
CA LEU A 161 -12.10 -1.83 2.33
C LEU A 161 -12.76 -3.20 2.47
N ASN A 162 -12.19 -4.04 3.32
CA ASN A 162 -12.67 -5.39 3.57
C ASN A 162 -13.87 -5.40 4.51
N ALA A 163 -13.74 -4.67 5.64
CA ALA A 163 -14.79 -4.60 6.66
C ALA A 163 -14.88 -3.20 7.28
N PHE A 164 -16.00 -2.91 7.88
CA PHE A 164 -16.21 -1.73 8.70
C PHE A 164 -17.23 -2.03 9.82
N ASN A 165 -16.81 -1.84 11.08
CA ASN A 165 -17.62 -2.16 12.26
C ASN A 165 -18.18 -3.60 12.24
N GLY A 166 -17.34 -4.56 11.88
CA GLY A 166 -17.68 -5.98 11.83
C GLY A 166 -18.56 -6.39 10.64
N GLN A 167 -18.83 -5.50 9.71
CA GLN A 167 -19.61 -5.79 8.49
C GLN A 167 -18.69 -5.85 7.28
N ALA A 168 -18.88 -6.87 6.44
CA ALA A 168 -18.14 -7.02 5.18
C ALA A 168 -18.54 -5.91 4.20
N MET A 169 -17.54 -5.20 3.67
CA MET A 169 -17.70 -4.11 2.72
C MET A 169 -17.29 -4.52 1.30
N ALA A 170 -16.17 -5.24 1.17
CA ALA A 170 -15.65 -5.86 -0.06
C ALA A 170 -15.61 -4.90 -1.26
N ARG A 171 -14.93 -3.76 -1.12
CA ARG A 171 -14.86 -2.73 -2.16
C ARG A 171 -13.53 -1.99 -2.20
N TRP A 172 -13.19 -1.47 -3.37
CA TRP A 172 -12.05 -0.60 -3.59
C TRP A 172 -12.43 0.86 -3.42
N GLN A 173 -11.56 1.62 -2.76
CA GLN A 173 -11.72 3.05 -2.53
C GLN A 173 -10.44 3.80 -2.88
N TYR A 174 -10.58 5.06 -3.27
CA TYR A 174 -9.49 5.99 -3.46
C TYR A 174 -9.68 7.22 -2.58
N LYS A 175 -8.59 7.90 -2.26
CA LYS A 175 -8.61 9.10 -1.45
C LYS A 175 -8.42 10.32 -2.33
N LYS A 176 -9.39 11.22 -2.32
CA LYS A 176 -9.38 12.48 -3.08
C LYS A 176 -9.30 13.69 -2.15
N ASP A 177 -10.12 13.69 -1.10
CA ASP A 177 -10.33 14.87 -0.29
C ASP A 177 -9.27 15.00 0.81
N ARG A 178 -8.78 16.24 0.97
CA ARG A 178 -7.89 16.61 2.07
C ARG A 178 -8.70 16.86 3.34
N VAL A 179 -9.15 15.81 3.96
CA VAL A 179 -9.84 15.90 5.26
C VAL A 179 -8.79 15.88 6.36
N PRO A 180 -8.67 16.96 7.16
CA PRO A 180 -7.72 16.99 8.26
C PRO A 180 -8.03 15.88 9.27
N MET A 181 -6.99 15.32 9.85
CA MET A 181 -7.16 14.44 10.99
C MET A 181 -7.77 15.20 12.15
N ARG A 182 -8.87 14.70 12.66
CA ARG A 182 -9.40 15.14 13.95
C ARG A 182 -8.50 14.60 15.06
N ASP A 183 -8.34 15.40 16.09
CA ASP A 183 -7.56 14.98 17.24
C ASP A 183 -8.14 13.74 17.90
N ILE A 184 -7.44 12.62 17.77
CA ILE A 184 -7.81 11.33 18.37
C ILE A 184 -7.31 11.22 19.82
N GLY A 185 -6.58 12.22 20.30
CA GLY A 185 -5.97 12.23 21.64
C GLY A 185 -6.58 13.21 22.64
N GLY A 186 -7.64 13.93 22.30
CA GLY A 186 -8.29 14.89 23.21
C GLY A 186 -7.57 16.23 23.34
N SER A 187 -6.58 16.54 22.51
CA SER A 187 -5.88 17.84 22.52
C SER A 187 -6.63 18.97 21.80
N GLY A 188 -7.71 18.65 21.09
CA GLY A 188 -8.51 19.60 20.30
C GLY A 188 -7.78 20.17 19.06
N LYS A 189 -6.57 19.68 18.73
CA LYS A 189 -5.77 20.19 17.60
C LYS A 189 -6.08 19.42 16.32
N THR A 190 -6.45 20.12 15.28
CA THR A 190 -6.57 19.58 13.93
C THR A 190 -5.17 19.46 13.29
N ARG A 191 -4.88 18.31 12.66
CA ARG A 191 -3.60 18.02 12.01
C ARG A 191 -3.78 17.90 10.50
N SER A 192 -2.84 18.46 9.74
CA SER A 192 -2.85 18.44 8.27
C SER A 192 -2.32 17.14 7.66
N HIS A 193 -2.38 16.02 8.39
CA HIS A 193 -1.94 14.72 7.88
C HIS A 193 -3.08 14.02 7.14
N PHE A 194 -3.49 14.58 6.03
CA PHE A 194 -4.66 14.13 5.26
C PHE A 194 -4.59 12.66 4.84
N HIS A 195 -3.40 12.15 4.53
CA HIS A 195 -3.18 10.75 4.14
C HIS A 195 -3.47 9.75 5.27
N LEU A 196 -3.33 10.18 6.53
CA LEU A 196 -3.60 9.35 7.72
C LEU A 196 -5.05 9.46 8.19
N SER A 197 -5.83 10.43 7.69
CA SER A 197 -7.23 10.60 8.08
C SER A 197 -8.07 9.38 7.68
N SER A 198 -8.95 8.93 8.55
CA SER A 198 -9.93 7.89 8.25
C SER A 198 -11.03 8.35 7.29
N GLU A 199 -11.17 9.65 7.08
CA GLU A 199 -12.16 10.28 6.21
C GLU A 199 -11.58 10.64 4.82
N GLY A 200 -12.43 11.07 3.89
CA GLY A 200 -12.04 11.51 2.55
C GLY A 200 -11.89 10.37 1.53
N TRP A 201 -12.43 9.21 1.83
CA TRP A 201 -12.45 8.06 0.92
C TRP A 201 -13.70 8.05 0.06
N LEU A 202 -13.54 7.76 -1.24
CA LEU A 202 -14.60 7.58 -2.21
C LEU A 202 -14.48 6.20 -2.86
N ASP A 203 -15.60 5.63 -3.26
CA ASP A 203 -15.59 4.36 -3.97
C ASP A 203 -15.03 4.53 -5.39
N VAL A 204 -14.16 3.62 -5.82
CA VAL A 204 -13.74 3.51 -7.22
C VAL A 204 -14.96 3.11 -8.06
N PRO A 205 -15.16 3.65 -9.28
CA PRO A 205 -16.25 3.20 -10.13
C PRO A 205 -16.27 1.68 -10.29
N GLY A 206 -17.42 1.07 -10.03
CA GLY A 206 -17.55 -0.39 -9.99
C GLY A 206 -16.79 -1.07 -8.84
N ALA A 207 -16.62 -0.42 -7.72
CA ALA A 207 -15.74 -0.77 -6.61
C ALA A 207 -15.87 -2.18 -6.02
N GLY A 208 -17.06 -2.78 -6.05
CA GLY A 208 -17.33 -4.05 -5.37
C GLY A 208 -16.52 -5.20 -5.95
N GLN A 209 -15.70 -5.82 -5.13
CA GLN A 209 -14.96 -7.05 -5.44
C GLN A 209 -14.78 -7.85 -4.16
N ARG A 210 -15.26 -9.09 -4.15
CA ARG A 210 -14.99 -9.98 -3.04
C ARG A 210 -13.65 -10.67 -3.26
N LEU A 211 -12.71 -10.43 -2.38
CA LEU A 211 -11.44 -11.16 -2.34
C LEU A 211 -11.62 -12.41 -1.47
N CYS A 212 -10.86 -13.46 -1.78
CA CYS A 212 -10.82 -14.63 -0.92
C CYS A 212 -10.16 -14.27 0.41
N TYR A 213 -10.83 -14.52 1.52
CA TYR A 213 -10.22 -14.39 2.83
C TYR A 213 -9.55 -15.71 3.26
N ASN A 214 -8.69 -15.60 4.23
CA ASN A 214 -7.98 -16.77 4.77
C ASN A 214 -8.79 -17.32 5.96
N GLU A 215 -9.59 -18.35 5.72
CA GLU A 215 -10.53 -18.91 6.69
C GLU A 215 -9.87 -19.69 7.84
N ILE A 216 -8.60 -20.08 7.66
CA ILE A 216 -7.79 -20.73 8.68
C ILE A 216 -6.38 -20.15 8.71
N ALA A 217 -5.68 -20.31 9.83
CA ALA A 217 -4.36 -19.74 10.05
C ALA A 217 -3.32 -20.17 9.01
N THR A 218 -3.39 -21.40 8.55
CA THR A 218 -2.43 -22.00 7.63
C THR A 218 -2.71 -21.73 6.16
N LYS A 219 -3.84 -21.09 5.82
CA LYS A 219 -4.18 -20.78 4.43
C LYS A 219 -3.85 -19.34 4.09
N GLN A 220 -3.26 -19.15 2.92
CA GLN A 220 -3.01 -17.85 2.33
C GLN A 220 -3.56 -17.80 0.91
N ASN A 221 -4.50 -16.89 0.68
CA ASN A 221 -5.06 -16.59 -0.63
C ASN A 221 -4.39 -15.33 -1.16
N TRP A 222 -3.46 -15.49 -2.08
CA TRP A 222 -2.72 -14.40 -2.67
C TRP A 222 -3.53 -13.72 -3.79
N HIS A 223 -3.44 -12.40 -3.82
CA HIS A 223 -4.10 -11.55 -4.80
C HIS A 223 -3.05 -10.74 -5.54
N TYR A 224 -3.22 -10.63 -6.85
CA TYR A 224 -2.41 -9.76 -7.69
C TYR A 224 -2.98 -8.35 -7.71
N LEU A 225 -2.13 -7.35 -7.59
CA LEU A 225 -2.48 -5.93 -7.72
C LEU A 225 -1.56 -5.28 -8.75
N ARG A 226 -2.16 -4.49 -9.64
CA ARG A 226 -1.45 -3.60 -10.57
C ARG A 226 -2.06 -2.22 -10.51
N LEU A 227 -1.20 -1.21 -10.36
CA LEU A 227 -1.54 0.21 -10.41
C LEU A 227 -0.65 0.88 -11.46
N ASP A 228 -1.27 1.49 -12.45
CA ASP A 228 -0.60 2.31 -13.47
C ASP A 228 -0.89 3.79 -13.19
N PHE A 229 0.15 4.61 -13.21
CA PHE A 229 0.08 6.04 -12.93
C PHE A 229 1.02 6.80 -13.87
N ASP A 230 0.64 7.99 -14.30
CA ASP A 230 1.50 8.84 -15.13
C ASP A 230 2.10 9.95 -14.29
N LEU A 231 3.44 9.95 -14.18
CA LEU A 231 4.22 10.97 -13.47
C LEU A 231 4.20 12.33 -14.18
N LYS A 232 3.95 12.38 -15.50
CA LYS A 232 3.90 13.61 -16.27
C LYS A 232 2.59 14.38 -16.06
N THR A 233 1.48 13.67 -16.07
CA THR A 233 0.14 14.26 -15.87
C THR A 233 -0.35 14.16 -14.44
N MET A 234 0.38 13.43 -13.59
CA MET A 234 0.00 13.13 -12.19
C MET A 234 -1.43 12.59 -12.10
N SER A 235 -1.72 11.55 -12.90
CA SER A 235 -3.04 10.94 -13.02
C SER A 235 -2.98 9.41 -13.07
N PHE A 236 -4.07 8.77 -12.66
CA PHE A 236 -4.24 7.33 -12.81
C PHE A 236 -4.36 6.94 -14.28
N LEU A 237 -3.64 5.88 -14.69
CA LEU A 237 -3.76 5.27 -16.01
C LEU A 237 -4.51 3.94 -15.98
N GLY A 238 -4.43 3.20 -14.88
CA GLY A 238 -5.07 1.89 -14.76
C GLY A 238 -5.00 1.35 -13.35
N PHE A 239 -6.00 0.52 -13.02
CA PHE A 239 -6.02 -0.24 -11.78
C PHE A 239 -6.61 -1.61 -12.02
N ARG A 240 -5.94 -2.65 -11.50
CA ARG A 240 -6.38 -4.04 -11.63
C ARG A 240 -6.13 -4.79 -10.33
N CYS A 241 -7.09 -5.62 -9.94
CA CYS A 241 -6.88 -6.62 -8.89
C CYS A 241 -7.38 -8.00 -9.40
N ASN A 242 -6.50 -8.97 -9.39
CA ASN A 242 -6.69 -10.29 -10.00
C ASN A 242 -7.11 -10.16 -11.49
N ASP A 243 -8.26 -10.70 -11.86
CA ASP A 243 -8.87 -10.65 -13.19
C ASP A 243 -9.67 -9.37 -13.44
N ARG A 244 -9.97 -8.59 -12.40
CA ARG A 244 -10.82 -7.42 -12.50
C ARG A 244 -10.02 -6.14 -12.77
N VAL A 245 -10.43 -5.45 -13.84
CA VAL A 245 -9.93 -4.11 -14.19
C VAL A 245 -10.97 -3.08 -13.79
N PHE A 246 -10.51 -1.99 -13.18
CA PHE A 246 -11.35 -0.87 -12.74
C PHE A 246 -11.10 0.34 -13.62
N ASP A 247 -12.17 1.04 -13.95
CA ASP A 247 -12.06 2.33 -14.63
C ASP A 247 -11.63 3.41 -13.64
N VAL A 248 -10.44 3.92 -13.84
CA VAL A 248 -9.84 4.99 -13.03
C VAL A 248 -9.70 6.31 -13.78
N SER A 249 -10.25 6.40 -15.00
CA SER A 249 -10.11 7.58 -15.86
C SER A 249 -10.77 8.83 -15.31
N ALA A 250 -11.83 8.66 -14.49
CA ALA A 250 -12.60 9.74 -13.89
C ALA A 250 -12.16 10.07 -12.45
N ILE A 251 -11.19 9.33 -11.87
CA ILE A 251 -10.74 9.58 -10.51
C ILE A 251 -9.49 10.46 -10.48
N GLU A 252 -9.47 11.37 -9.52
CA GLU A 252 -8.32 12.25 -9.31
C GLU A 252 -7.60 11.86 -8.03
N PRO A 253 -6.25 11.79 -8.06
CA PRO A 253 -5.48 11.54 -6.86
C PRO A 253 -5.56 12.76 -5.91
N MET A 254 -5.36 12.52 -4.62
CA MET A 254 -5.27 13.60 -3.63
C MET A 254 -4.04 14.47 -3.92
N ARG A 255 -4.28 15.78 -4.07
CA ARG A 255 -3.22 16.77 -4.26
C ARG A 255 -2.85 17.40 -2.93
N MET A 256 -1.55 17.53 -2.69
CA MET A 256 -0.99 18.02 -1.44
C MET A 256 -0.15 19.28 -1.69
N PRO A 257 0.02 20.15 -0.68
CA PRO A 257 1.04 21.19 -0.75
C PRO A 257 2.42 20.56 -1.00
N ALA A 258 3.15 21.13 -1.95
CA ALA A 258 4.52 20.70 -2.21
C ALA A 258 5.43 21.03 -1.01
N MET A 259 6.40 20.17 -0.79
CA MET A 259 7.45 20.39 0.20
C MET A 259 8.59 21.20 -0.45
N ALA A 260 9.09 22.22 0.26
CA ALA A 260 10.21 23.01 -0.19
C ALA A 260 11.51 22.21 -0.23
N ASN A 261 12.38 22.54 -1.17
CA ASN A 261 13.70 21.91 -1.35
C ASN A 261 13.61 20.38 -1.59
N LEU A 262 12.51 19.93 -2.20
CA LEU A 262 12.29 18.53 -2.49
C LEU A 262 11.74 18.36 -3.90
N TRP A 263 12.40 17.53 -4.69
CA TRP A 263 11.98 17.15 -6.04
C TRP A 263 12.35 15.68 -6.29
N CYS A 264 11.81 15.10 -7.35
CA CYS A 264 12.05 13.70 -7.72
C CYS A 264 11.66 12.70 -6.62
N MET A 265 10.69 13.04 -5.78
CA MET A 265 10.25 12.16 -4.70
C MET A 265 9.29 11.09 -5.22
N LEU A 266 9.61 9.86 -4.91
CA LEU A 266 8.80 8.69 -5.18
C LEU A 266 8.83 7.79 -3.94
N ASN A 267 7.89 7.97 -3.03
CA ASN A 267 7.73 7.07 -1.90
C ASN A 267 6.60 6.09 -2.20
N LEU A 268 6.85 4.81 -1.98
CA LEU A 268 5.86 3.74 -2.06
C LEU A 268 5.55 3.26 -0.65
N ALA A 269 4.28 3.22 -0.29
CA ALA A 269 3.85 2.70 1.00
C ALA A 269 2.73 1.68 0.84
N PHE A 270 2.79 0.62 1.66
CA PHE A 270 1.69 -0.30 1.89
C PHE A 270 1.28 -0.25 3.36
N TRP A 271 0.01 -0.52 3.61
CA TRP A 271 -0.51 -0.46 4.96
C TRP A 271 -1.70 -1.40 5.16
N VAL A 272 -1.94 -1.74 6.41
CA VAL A 272 -3.08 -2.56 6.86
C VAL A 272 -3.70 -1.93 8.10
N GLU A 273 -5.02 -1.98 8.19
CA GLU A 273 -5.80 -1.48 9.33
C GLU A 273 -6.68 -2.60 9.88
N THR A 274 -6.74 -2.72 11.20
CA THR A 274 -7.62 -3.69 11.86
C THR A 274 -8.96 -3.07 12.23
N ASP A 275 -10.03 -3.84 12.12
CA ASP A 275 -11.41 -3.41 12.44
C ASP A 275 -11.80 -3.70 13.89
N LEU A 276 -11.18 -4.70 14.51
CA LEU A 276 -11.43 -5.14 15.88
C LEU A 276 -10.16 -5.13 16.72
N ASP A 277 -10.26 -5.46 18.01
CA ASP A 277 -9.14 -5.53 18.95
C ASP A 277 -8.31 -6.82 18.76
N LYS A 278 -7.94 -7.08 17.50
CA LYS A 278 -7.03 -8.15 17.06
C LYS A 278 -5.98 -7.58 16.14
N ARG A 279 -4.84 -8.21 16.05
CA ARG A 279 -3.84 -7.82 15.04
C ARG A 279 -4.35 -8.15 13.64
N GLY A 280 -4.16 -7.22 12.74
CA GLY A 280 -4.28 -7.45 11.30
C GLY A 280 -2.89 -7.58 10.69
N PHE A 281 -2.73 -8.47 9.74
CA PHE A 281 -1.50 -8.67 8.98
C PHE A 281 -1.74 -8.41 7.50
N LEU A 282 -0.76 -7.78 6.86
CA LEU A 282 -0.63 -7.70 5.42
C LEU A 282 0.70 -8.35 5.04
N TYR A 283 0.66 -9.22 4.06
CA TYR A 283 1.84 -9.82 3.45
C TYR A 283 1.93 -9.34 2.01
N LEU A 284 3.14 -8.99 1.61
CA LEU A 284 3.46 -8.64 0.23
C LEU A 284 4.58 -9.56 -0.24
N ASP A 285 4.38 -10.13 -1.42
CA ASP A 285 5.40 -10.92 -2.06
C ASP A 285 5.67 -10.39 -3.45
N SER A 286 6.94 -10.07 -3.69
CA SER A 286 7.43 -9.55 -4.96
C SER A 286 6.77 -8.21 -5.36
N VAL A 287 7.27 -7.15 -4.81
CA VAL A 287 6.91 -5.79 -5.22
C VAL A 287 7.78 -5.35 -6.39
N LEU A 288 7.15 -5.05 -7.52
CA LEU A 288 7.80 -4.56 -8.73
C LEU A 288 7.30 -3.17 -9.08
N LEU A 289 8.22 -2.24 -9.23
CA LEU A 289 7.96 -0.90 -9.73
C LEU A 289 8.74 -0.69 -11.01
N SER A 290 8.07 -0.31 -12.08
CA SER A 290 8.67 -0.09 -13.40
C SER A 290 8.16 1.19 -14.04
N GLY A 291 8.94 1.75 -14.97
CA GLY A 291 8.60 2.97 -15.69
C GLY A 291 8.89 2.84 -17.19
N ASP A 292 8.34 3.77 -17.94
CA ASP A 292 8.53 3.83 -19.40
C ASP A 292 9.01 5.23 -19.80
N TRP A 293 10.32 5.44 -19.64
CA TRP A 293 11.07 6.64 -20.05
C TRP A 293 12.54 6.33 -20.30
#